data_202ed8ea91c5dc70b6d0b4e6e120303b
#
_entry.id   202ed8ea91c5dc70b6d0b4e6e120303b
#
_cell.length_a   1.000
_cell.length_b   1.000
_cell.length_c   1.000
_cell.angle_alpha   90.00
_cell.angle_beta   90.00
_cell.angle_gamma   90.00
#
_symmetry.space_group_name_H-M   'P 1'
#
loop_
_entity.id
_entity.type
_entity.pdbx_description
1 polymer ?
#
loop_
_entity_poly.entity_id
_entity_poly.type
_entity_poly.pdbx_seq_one_letter_code
_entity_poly.pdbx_strand_id
1 'polypeptide(L)'
;MLQLCLLYTSVNITSHSSNPGLLDPYVIMKDVKDAESLAIDILTFLTGISSRDGEKFPVLRKAVRTVSQNQNHGLLQVIEELRKEDTAVSRNIADHIESFTDYDFAQLLFSDGSVENAISLDNQLNIIQVADLVLPDKDTTFEEYTTIELLSVSILIVISTFALDFIHSDRSIFKIVDLDEAWAFLNVAQGETLSNKLVRAGRAMNAGVYFVTQSSGDVSKESLKNNIGLKFAFRSTDTNEIKQTLEFFGLDSEDENNQKRLRDLENGQCLMQDLYGRVGVVQIHPVFVELLHAFEMCIRDSIKPLGI
;
A
#
# COMPACT_ATOMS: atom_id res chain seq x y z
N MET A 1 -27.32 -18.33 -16.97
CA MET A 1 -26.47 -18.27 -15.77
C MET A 1 -25.03 -18.17 -16.26
N LEU A 2 -24.56 -16.95 -16.54
CA LEU A 2 -23.17 -16.70 -16.92
C LEU A 2 -22.33 -16.78 -15.64
N GLN A 3 -21.66 -17.91 -15.47
CA GLN A 3 -20.62 -18.08 -14.47
C GLN A 3 -19.42 -17.27 -14.96
N LEU A 4 -19.36 -15.98 -14.58
CA LEU A 4 -18.15 -15.19 -14.69
C LEU A 4 -17.13 -15.84 -13.74
N CYS A 5 -16.28 -16.70 -14.30
CA CYS A 5 -15.03 -17.09 -13.67
C CYS A 5 -14.16 -15.81 -13.63
N LEU A 6 -14.39 -14.96 -12.62
CA LEU A 6 -13.46 -13.91 -12.28
C LEU A 6 -12.20 -14.61 -11.81
N LEU A 7 -11.17 -14.60 -12.65
CA LEU A 7 -9.81 -14.95 -12.23
C LEU A 7 -9.37 -13.85 -11.27
N TYR A 8 -9.51 -14.09 -9.99
CA TYR A 8 -9.04 -13.19 -8.95
C TYR A 8 -8.09 -13.93 -8.01
N THR A 9 -7.10 -13.21 -7.54
CA THR A 9 -6.27 -13.62 -6.40
C THR A 9 -6.71 -12.82 -5.20
N SER A 10 -7.05 -13.50 -4.11
CA SER A 10 -7.22 -12.86 -2.79
C SER A 10 -6.11 -13.36 -1.89
N VAL A 11 -5.32 -12.43 -1.37
CA VAL A 11 -4.20 -12.71 -0.49
C VAL A 11 -4.43 -11.98 0.82
N ASN A 12 -4.50 -12.74 1.91
CA ASN A 12 -4.57 -12.21 3.26
C ASN A 12 -3.14 -12.15 3.84
N ILE A 13 -2.69 -10.95 4.11
CA ILE A 13 -1.41 -10.66 4.74
C ILE A 13 -1.68 -10.37 6.21
N THR A 14 -1.40 -11.33 7.06
CA THR A 14 -1.55 -11.22 8.52
C THR A 14 -0.28 -11.71 9.20
N SER A 15 -0.07 -11.37 10.44
CA SER A 15 1.05 -11.86 11.26
C SER A 15 1.13 -13.38 11.35
N HIS A 16 0.04 -14.09 11.03
CA HIS A 16 -0.06 -15.57 11.05
C HIS A 16 -0.28 -16.14 9.64
N SER A 17 0.25 -15.49 8.61
CA SER A 17 0.07 -15.95 7.22
C SER A 17 0.67 -17.34 7.03
N SER A 18 -0.09 -18.23 6.39
CA SER A 18 0.36 -19.59 6.03
C SER A 18 1.27 -19.60 4.80
N ASN A 19 1.58 -18.46 4.19
CA ASN A 19 2.36 -18.35 2.95
C ASN A 19 3.68 -17.60 3.20
N PRO A 20 4.71 -18.25 3.75
CA PRO A 20 5.99 -17.62 3.97
C PRO A 20 6.62 -17.17 2.65
N GLY A 21 7.27 -15.99 2.68
CA GLY A 21 7.98 -15.43 1.53
C GLY A 21 7.10 -14.82 0.43
N LEU A 22 5.79 -14.72 0.65
CA LEU A 22 4.86 -14.19 -0.35
C LEU A 22 5.21 -12.78 -0.85
N LEU A 23 5.80 -11.98 0.01
CA LEU A 23 6.24 -10.60 -0.26
C LEU A 23 7.76 -10.48 -0.39
N ASP A 24 8.47 -11.59 -0.54
CA ASP A 24 9.90 -11.54 -0.83
C ASP A 24 10.12 -10.82 -2.18
N PRO A 25 11.01 -9.83 -2.26
CA PRO A 25 11.31 -9.11 -3.49
C PRO A 25 11.57 -10.01 -4.69
N TYR A 26 12.27 -11.11 -4.47
CA TYR A 26 12.61 -12.05 -5.52
C TYR A 26 11.45 -12.95 -5.95
N VAL A 27 10.39 -13.00 -5.17
CA VAL A 27 9.17 -13.75 -5.48
C VAL A 27 8.15 -12.86 -6.18
N ILE A 28 8.01 -11.61 -5.69
CA ILE A 28 6.94 -10.71 -6.14
C ILE A 28 7.30 -9.94 -7.43
N MET A 29 8.59 -9.68 -7.66
CA MET A 29 9.06 -8.93 -8.84
C MET A 29 9.42 -9.88 -9.98
N LYS A 30 8.93 -9.59 -11.20
CA LYS A 30 9.23 -10.39 -12.40
C LYS A 30 10.62 -10.11 -12.97
N ASP A 31 11.08 -8.86 -12.89
CA ASP A 31 12.41 -8.47 -13.36
C ASP A 31 13.44 -8.60 -12.24
N VAL A 32 14.57 -9.25 -12.55
CA VAL A 32 15.64 -9.50 -11.57
C VAL A 32 16.27 -8.21 -11.05
N LYS A 33 16.35 -7.16 -11.87
CA LYS A 33 16.93 -5.88 -11.44
C LYS A 33 16.00 -5.13 -10.52
N ASP A 34 14.68 -5.22 -10.77
CA ASP A 34 13.68 -4.62 -9.91
C ASP A 34 13.62 -5.37 -8.58
N ALA A 35 13.73 -6.70 -8.59
CA ALA A 35 13.88 -7.52 -7.38
C ALA A 35 15.14 -7.15 -6.58
N GLU A 36 16.32 -7.02 -7.26
CA GLU A 36 17.57 -6.58 -6.63
C GLU A 36 17.41 -5.20 -5.98
N SER A 37 16.79 -4.24 -6.70
CA SER A 37 16.57 -2.90 -6.20
C SER A 37 15.65 -2.89 -4.97
N LEU A 38 14.54 -3.61 -5.02
CA LEU A 38 13.60 -3.71 -3.92
C LEU A 38 14.21 -4.42 -2.70
N ALA A 39 15.00 -5.48 -2.91
CA ALA A 39 15.71 -6.17 -1.86
C ALA A 39 16.73 -5.24 -1.14
N ILE A 40 17.47 -4.42 -1.89
CA ILE A 40 18.38 -3.42 -1.33
C ILE A 40 17.58 -2.38 -0.54
N ASP A 41 16.48 -1.86 -1.07
CA ASP A 41 15.67 -0.85 -0.41
C ASP A 41 15.11 -1.37 0.93
N ILE A 42 14.60 -2.60 0.96
CA ILE A 42 14.07 -3.22 2.18
C ILE A 42 15.18 -3.47 3.20
N LEU A 43 16.28 -4.10 2.79
CA LEU A 43 17.36 -4.45 3.71
C LEU A 43 18.08 -3.20 4.26
N THR A 44 18.25 -2.15 3.45
CA THR A 44 18.79 -0.88 3.94
C THR A 44 17.82 -0.18 4.88
N PHE A 45 16.51 -0.25 4.61
CA PHE A 45 15.50 0.29 5.50
C PHE A 45 15.48 -0.46 6.84
N LEU A 46 15.44 -1.79 6.84
CA LEU A 46 15.42 -2.60 8.05
C LEU A 46 16.69 -2.40 8.91
N THR A 47 17.86 -2.38 8.27
CA THR A 47 19.15 -2.32 8.98
C THR A 47 19.61 -0.89 9.31
N GLY A 48 18.98 0.14 8.74
CA GLY A 48 19.44 1.52 8.84
C GLY A 48 20.76 1.80 8.09
N ILE A 49 21.24 0.87 7.25
CA ILE A 49 22.46 1.06 6.47
C ILE A 49 22.23 2.12 5.39
N SER A 50 22.92 3.25 5.51
CA SER A 50 22.86 4.31 4.52
C SER A 50 23.59 3.92 3.23
N SER A 51 23.06 4.31 2.08
CA SER A 51 23.77 4.19 0.80
C SER A 51 25.11 4.96 0.75
N ARG A 52 25.34 5.84 1.72
CA ARG A 52 26.62 6.60 1.88
C ARG A 52 27.61 5.90 2.82
N ASP A 53 27.21 4.80 3.47
CA ASP A 53 28.11 3.99 4.27
C ASP A 53 29.08 3.23 3.34
N GLY A 54 30.32 3.71 3.28
CA GLY A 54 31.33 3.15 2.38
C GLY A 54 31.85 1.78 2.79
N GLU A 55 31.52 1.29 3.98
CA GLU A 55 31.98 0.01 4.50
C GLU A 55 30.84 -1.04 4.41
N LYS A 56 29.68 -0.75 4.97
CA LYS A 56 28.57 -1.72 5.08
C LYS A 56 27.77 -1.84 3.80
N PHE A 57 27.43 -0.72 3.15
CA PHE A 57 26.57 -0.73 1.98
C PHE A 57 27.14 -1.54 0.80
N PRO A 58 28.46 -1.43 0.44
CA PRO A 58 29.03 -2.25 -0.62
C PRO A 58 28.97 -3.75 -0.32
N VAL A 59 29.15 -4.16 0.95
CA VAL A 59 29.07 -5.57 1.38
C VAL A 59 27.66 -6.09 1.21
N LEU A 60 26.66 -5.35 1.74
CA LEU A 60 25.24 -5.71 1.59
C LEU A 60 24.85 -5.80 0.11
N ARG A 61 25.18 -4.78 -0.68
CA ARG A 61 24.86 -4.74 -2.11
C ARG A 61 25.47 -5.89 -2.89
N LYS A 62 26.72 -6.27 -2.57
CA LYS A 62 27.39 -7.41 -3.19
C LYS A 62 26.65 -8.72 -2.92
N ALA A 63 26.24 -8.95 -1.65
CA ALA A 63 25.49 -10.14 -1.27
C ALA A 63 24.14 -10.22 -2.00
N VAL A 64 23.36 -9.14 -2.01
CA VAL A 64 22.09 -9.05 -2.75
C VAL A 64 22.29 -9.35 -4.22
N ARG A 65 23.30 -8.73 -4.86
CA ARG A 65 23.58 -8.95 -6.28
C ARG A 65 24.00 -10.38 -6.59
N THR A 66 24.77 -11.01 -5.70
CA THR A 66 25.17 -12.42 -5.87
C THR A 66 23.96 -13.34 -5.83
N VAL A 67 23.05 -13.12 -4.85
CA VAL A 67 21.79 -13.87 -4.75
C VAL A 67 20.92 -13.67 -5.99
N SER A 68 20.81 -12.45 -6.50
CA SER A 68 20.02 -12.14 -7.73
C SER A 68 20.48 -12.92 -8.96
N GLN A 69 21.72 -13.40 -8.98
CA GLN A 69 22.30 -14.18 -10.11
C GLN A 69 22.10 -15.70 -9.95
N ASN A 70 21.61 -16.16 -8.80
CA ASN A 70 21.38 -17.58 -8.53
C ASN A 70 20.06 -18.05 -9.13
N GLN A 71 19.86 -19.38 -9.30
CA GLN A 71 18.61 -19.95 -9.80
C GLN A 71 17.49 -19.89 -8.77
N ASN A 72 17.82 -20.14 -7.50
CA ASN A 72 16.90 -19.98 -6.36
C ASN A 72 17.37 -18.77 -5.58
N HIS A 73 16.51 -17.79 -5.43
CA HIS A 73 16.83 -16.53 -4.79
C HIS A 73 15.70 -16.08 -3.86
N GLY A 74 16.08 -15.60 -2.69
CA GLY A 74 15.21 -15.09 -1.66
C GLY A 74 16.02 -14.31 -0.62
N LEU A 75 15.36 -13.57 0.25
CA LEU A 75 16.06 -12.74 1.24
C LEU A 75 16.81 -13.58 2.28
N LEU A 76 16.40 -14.83 2.57
CA LEU A 76 17.16 -15.71 3.47
C LEU A 76 18.53 -16.04 2.91
N GLN A 77 18.66 -16.18 1.59
CA GLN A 77 19.95 -16.47 0.96
C GLN A 77 20.91 -15.27 0.99
N VAL A 78 20.40 -14.05 1.16
CA VAL A 78 21.28 -12.89 1.37
C VAL A 78 22.01 -13.01 2.71
N ILE A 79 21.35 -13.53 3.75
CA ILE A 79 21.99 -13.79 5.06
C ILE A 79 23.08 -14.85 4.90
N GLU A 80 22.80 -15.94 4.18
CA GLU A 80 23.76 -17.00 3.93
C GLU A 80 24.98 -16.50 3.13
N GLU A 81 24.74 -15.66 2.12
CA GLU A 81 25.80 -15.10 1.28
C GLU A 81 26.71 -14.13 2.07
N LEU A 82 26.11 -13.32 2.96
CA LEU A 82 26.87 -12.47 3.87
C LEU A 82 27.75 -13.29 4.83
N ARG A 83 27.27 -14.44 5.29
CA ARG A 83 28.05 -15.34 6.17
C ARG A 83 29.21 -16.03 5.44
N LYS A 84 29.06 -16.33 4.14
CA LYS A 84 30.15 -16.91 3.34
C LYS A 84 31.34 -15.98 3.18
N GLU A 85 31.12 -14.65 3.16
CA GLU A 85 32.19 -13.66 3.07
C GLU A 85 33.07 -13.60 4.33
N ASP A 86 32.56 -14.03 5.46
CA ASP A 86 33.21 -14.27 6.77
C ASP A 86 34.07 -13.10 7.29
N THR A 87 33.74 -11.86 6.94
CA THR A 87 34.34 -10.66 7.52
C THR A 87 33.57 -10.23 8.77
N ALA A 88 34.16 -9.43 9.64
CA ALA A 88 33.45 -8.90 10.82
C ALA A 88 32.25 -8.03 10.40
N VAL A 89 32.39 -7.28 9.30
CA VAL A 89 31.33 -6.42 8.77
C VAL A 89 30.18 -7.26 8.21
N SER A 90 30.49 -8.28 7.38
CA SER A 90 29.46 -9.14 6.78
C SER A 90 28.70 -9.94 7.83
N ARG A 91 29.40 -10.47 8.85
CA ARG A 91 28.75 -11.15 9.97
C ARG A 91 27.81 -10.25 10.76
N ASN A 92 28.24 -9.03 11.10
CA ASN A 92 27.39 -8.09 11.82
C ASN A 92 26.13 -7.71 11.02
N ILE A 93 26.24 -7.56 9.70
CA ILE A 93 25.08 -7.29 8.84
C ILE A 93 24.16 -8.51 8.80
N ALA A 94 24.70 -9.72 8.63
CA ALA A 94 23.95 -10.96 8.61
C ALA A 94 23.17 -11.18 9.93
N ASP A 95 23.83 -11.02 11.07
CA ASP A 95 23.23 -11.17 12.40
C ASP A 95 22.13 -10.15 12.63
N HIS A 96 22.33 -8.91 12.15
CA HIS A 96 21.30 -7.86 12.24
C HIS A 96 20.08 -8.19 11.40
N ILE A 97 20.25 -8.61 10.13
CA ILE A 97 19.13 -9.01 9.26
C ILE A 97 18.43 -10.24 9.86
N GLU A 98 19.17 -11.23 10.33
CA GLU A 98 18.60 -12.44 10.92
C GLU A 98 17.76 -12.16 12.16
N SER A 99 18.11 -11.14 12.96
CA SER A 99 17.32 -10.75 14.13
C SER A 99 15.89 -10.34 13.82
N PHE A 100 15.58 -9.94 12.58
CA PHE A 100 14.22 -9.66 12.13
C PHE A 100 13.43 -10.95 11.85
N THR A 101 14.11 -12.05 11.48
CA THR A 101 13.42 -13.29 11.06
C THR A 101 12.70 -14.00 12.21
N ASP A 102 12.95 -13.63 13.45
CA ASP A 102 12.26 -14.15 14.64
C ASP A 102 10.81 -13.64 14.77
N TYR A 103 10.43 -12.63 13.99
CA TYR A 103 9.11 -12.02 14.05
C TYR A 103 8.17 -12.63 13.02
N ASP A 104 6.90 -12.83 13.39
CA ASP A 104 5.89 -13.44 12.52
C ASP A 104 5.74 -12.70 11.17
N PHE A 105 5.75 -11.36 11.18
CA PHE A 105 5.70 -10.57 9.95
C PHE A 105 6.89 -10.76 9.02
N ALA A 106 8.04 -11.09 9.55
CA ALA A 106 9.23 -11.33 8.74
C ALA A 106 9.06 -12.56 7.82
N GLN A 107 8.24 -13.55 8.23
CA GLN A 107 7.95 -14.73 7.39
C GLN A 107 7.34 -14.35 6.04
N LEU A 108 6.67 -13.19 5.93
CA LEU A 108 6.12 -12.69 4.67
C LEU A 108 7.21 -12.19 3.72
N LEU A 109 8.26 -11.59 4.27
CA LEU A 109 9.32 -10.94 3.50
C LEU A 109 10.49 -11.89 3.19
N PHE A 110 10.79 -12.82 4.10
CA PHE A 110 11.97 -13.66 4.00
C PHE A 110 11.61 -15.05 3.51
N SER A 111 12.11 -15.42 2.33
CA SER A 111 11.96 -16.75 1.75
C SER A 111 13.29 -17.32 1.29
N ASP A 112 13.28 -18.61 1.00
CA ASP A 112 14.35 -19.30 0.30
C ASP A 112 14.13 -19.34 -1.23
N GLY A 113 13.13 -18.64 -1.74
CA GLY A 113 12.76 -18.60 -3.16
C GLY A 113 11.83 -19.74 -3.61
N SER A 114 11.45 -20.67 -2.73
CA SER A 114 10.57 -21.80 -3.03
C SER A 114 9.09 -21.52 -2.73
N VAL A 115 8.54 -20.39 -3.21
CA VAL A 115 7.15 -20.01 -2.95
C VAL A 115 6.21 -20.55 -4.02
N GLU A 116 5.28 -21.43 -3.63
CA GLU A 116 4.36 -22.09 -4.58
C GLU A 116 3.25 -21.18 -5.12
N ASN A 117 2.84 -20.14 -4.37
CA ASN A 117 1.69 -19.29 -4.67
C ASN A 117 2.05 -17.80 -4.65
N ALA A 118 2.97 -17.38 -5.50
CA ALA A 118 3.30 -15.96 -5.66
C ALA A 118 2.09 -15.13 -6.13
N ILE A 119 2.01 -13.87 -5.70
CA ILE A 119 1.04 -12.93 -6.23
C ILE A 119 1.37 -12.68 -7.70
N SER A 120 0.40 -12.87 -8.60
CA SER A 120 0.60 -12.70 -10.03
C SER A 120 -0.17 -11.50 -10.56
N LEU A 121 0.50 -10.67 -11.37
CA LEU A 121 -0.14 -9.59 -12.15
C LEU A 121 -0.98 -10.10 -13.32
N ASP A 122 -0.98 -11.40 -13.60
CA ASP A 122 -1.70 -11.98 -14.73
C ASP A 122 -3.21 -12.08 -14.48
N ASN A 123 -3.65 -11.89 -13.23
CA ASN A 123 -5.05 -11.88 -12.87
C ASN A 123 -5.69 -10.52 -13.12
N GLN A 124 -6.97 -10.54 -13.55
CA GLN A 124 -7.74 -9.32 -13.80
C GLN A 124 -8.05 -8.54 -12.52
N LEU A 125 -8.18 -9.22 -11.39
CA LEU A 125 -8.43 -8.63 -10.08
C LEU A 125 -7.48 -9.25 -9.06
N ASN A 126 -6.73 -8.39 -8.38
CA ASN A 126 -5.88 -8.77 -7.25
C ASN A 126 -6.38 -8.03 -6.01
N ILE A 127 -6.73 -8.79 -4.98
CA ILE A 127 -7.14 -8.25 -3.68
C ILE A 127 -6.03 -8.61 -2.69
N ILE A 128 -5.36 -7.58 -2.17
CA ILE A 128 -4.34 -7.72 -1.14
C ILE A 128 -4.93 -7.13 0.13
N GLN A 129 -5.33 -8.01 1.04
CA GLN A 129 -5.86 -7.61 2.34
C GLN A 129 -4.71 -7.66 3.35
N VAL A 130 -4.44 -6.53 4.00
CA VAL A 130 -3.39 -6.39 5.01
C VAL A 130 -4.05 -6.12 6.34
N ALA A 131 -3.70 -6.93 7.34
CA ALA A 131 -4.21 -6.77 8.71
C ALA A 131 -3.04 -6.78 9.71
N ASP A 132 -3.30 -6.28 10.89
CA ASP A 132 -2.40 -6.31 12.06
C ASP A 132 -1.08 -5.52 11.89
N LEU A 133 -0.94 -4.67 10.85
CA LEU A 133 0.23 -3.80 10.74
C LEU A 133 0.28 -2.79 11.89
N VAL A 134 1.44 -2.67 12.50
CA VAL A 134 1.74 -1.65 13.50
C VAL A 134 2.55 -0.56 12.81
N LEU A 135 1.93 0.60 12.62
CA LEU A 135 2.57 1.72 11.94
C LEU A 135 3.06 2.76 12.97
N PRO A 136 4.20 3.40 12.70
CA PRO A 136 4.69 4.44 13.58
C PRO A 136 3.74 5.65 13.58
N ASP A 137 3.69 6.35 14.69
CA ASP A 137 2.99 7.62 14.79
C ASP A 137 3.63 8.67 13.87
N LYS A 138 2.82 9.66 13.46
CA LYS A 138 3.21 10.67 12.46
C LYS A 138 4.46 11.48 12.83
N ASP A 139 4.71 11.66 14.13
CA ASP A 139 5.81 12.45 14.66
C ASP A 139 7.01 11.58 15.12
N THR A 140 6.91 10.24 14.97
CA THR A 140 7.98 9.31 15.34
C THR A 140 9.14 9.42 14.35
N THR A 141 10.35 9.60 14.86
CA THR A 141 11.56 9.62 14.01
C THR A 141 11.97 8.20 13.65
N PHE A 142 12.70 8.04 12.54
CA PHE A 142 13.09 6.71 12.04
C PHE A 142 13.89 5.91 13.08
N GLU A 143 14.72 6.59 13.88
CA GLU A 143 15.54 6.00 14.92
C GLU A 143 14.72 5.45 16.10
N GLU A 144 13.48 5.87 16.23
CA GLU A 144 12.55 5.45 17.30
C GLU A 144 11.63 4.31 16.85
N TYR A 145 11.68 3.89 15.57
CA TYR A 145 10.84 2.81 15.08
C TYR A 145 11.17 1.50 15.81
N THR A 146 10.13 0.85 16.30
CA THR A 146 10.22 -0.52 16.80
C THR A 146 10.45 -1.51 15.66
N THR A 147 10.95 -2.69 15.99
CA THR A 147 11.18 -3.76 15.00
C THR A 147 9.89 -4.11 14.23
N ILE A 148 8.74 -4.14 14.91
CA ILE A 148 7.44 -4.45 14.29
C ILE A 148 7.03 -3.33 13.34
N GLU A 149 7.25 -2.07 13.68
CA GLU A 149 6.99 -0.93 12.80
C GLU A 149 7.90 -0.96 11.55
N LEU A 150 9.19 -1.27 11.73
CA LEU A 150 10.11 -1.43 10.59
C LEU A 150 9.63 -2.53 9.63
N LEU A 151 9.21 -3.68 10.13
CA LEU A 151 8.68 -4.78 9.33
C LEU A 151 7.36 -4.37 8.65
N SER A 152 6.45 -3.72 9.38
CA SER A 152 5.16 -3.26 8.86
C SER A 152 5.34 -2.26 7.72
N VAL A 153 6.24 -1.28 7.88
CA VAL A 153 6.56 -0.32 6.82
C VAL A 153 7.25 -0.99 5.64
N SER A 154 8.11 -1.99 5.86
CA SER A 154 8.73 -2.78 4.80
C SER A 154 7.69 -3.52 3.95
N ILE A 155 6.66 -4.10 4.58
CA ILE A 155 5.53 -4.72 3.88
C ILE A 155 4.80 -3.70 3.01
N LEU A 156 4.53 -2.49 3.52
CA LEU A 156 3.90 -1.43 2.73
C LEU A 156 4.77 -1.00 1.54
N ILE A 157 6.09 -0.96 1.70
CA ILE A 157 7.03 -0.65 0.60
C ILE A 157 6.90 -1.70 -0.51
N VAL A 158 6.87 -2.99 -0.16
CA VAL A 158 6.71 -4.08 -1.13
C VAL A 158 5.39 -3.98 -1.88
N ILE A 159 4.28 -3.85 -1.16
CA ILE A 159 2.93 -3.76 -1.75
C ILE A 159 2.83 -2.55 -2.69
N SER A 160 3.39 -1.42 -2.28
CA SER A 160 3.37 -0.20 -3.09
C SER A 160 4.23 -0.34 -4.34
N THR A 161 5.38 -1.01 -4.24
CA THR A 161 6.25 -1.28 -5.39
C THR A 161 5.57 -2.24 -6.37
N PHE A 162 4.90 -3.27 -5.87
CA PHE A 162 4.06 -4.15 -6.67
C PHE A 162 2.92 -3.39 -7.38
N ALA A 163 2.25 -2.47 -6.70
CA ALA A 163 1.23 -1.63 -7.30
C ALA A 163 1.80 -0.71 -8.40
N LEU A 164 3.03 -0.19 -8.22
CA LEU A 164 3.73 0.57 -9.24
C LEU A 164 4.08 -0.29 -10.45
N ASP A 165 4.58 -1.51 -10.25
CA ASP A 165 4.87 -2.45 -11.34
C ASP A 165 3.59 -2.79 -12.12
N PHE A 166 2.48 -3.01 -11.42
CA PHE A 166 1.16 -3.19 -12.02
C PHE A 166 0.77 -1.98 -12.90
N ILE A 167 0.93 -0.75 -12.42
CA ILE A 167 0.65 0.47 -13.19
C ILE A 167 1.54 0.54 -14.44
N HIS A 168 2.83 0.19 -14.32
CA HIS A 168 3.79 0.22 -15.43
C HIS A 168 3.64 -0.92 -16.44
N SER A 169 2.81 -1.92 -16.17
CA SER A 169 2.52 -2.99 -17.11
C SER A 169 1.91 -2.46 -18.43
N ASP A 170 1.28 -3.28 -19.23
CA ASP A 170 0.76 -2.89 -20.56
C ASP A 170 -0.08 -1.60 -20.52
N ARG A 171 0.42 -0.53 -21.14
CA ARG A 171 -0.24 0.78 -21.24
C ARG A 171 -1.51 0.77 -22.08
N SER A 172 -1.72 -0.23 -22.93
CA SER A 172 -2.93 -0.35 -23.74
C SER A 172 -4.17 -0.73 -22.91
N ILE A 173 -3.95 -1.30 -21.73
CA ILE A 173 -5.00 -1.72 -20.79
C ILE A 173 -5.19 -0.64 -19.73
N PHE A 174 -6.46 -0.21 -19.55
CA PHE A 174 -6.79 0.66 -18.41
C PHE A 174 -6.75 -0.14 -17.11
N LYS A 175 -6.03 0.37 -16.12
CA LYS A 175 -5.83 -0.26 -14.83
C LYS A 175 -6.38 0.59 -13.70
N ILE A 176 -6.78 -0.04 -12.63
CA ILE A 176 -7.24 0.62 -11.40
C ILE A 176 -6.42 0.08 -10.22
N VAL A 177 -5.90 0.97 -9.41
CA VAL A 177 -5.36 0.68 -8.08
C VAL A 177 -6.25 1.37 -7.08
N ASP A 178 -6.88 0.60 -6.21
CA ASP A 178 -7.75 1.08 -5.14
C ASP A 178 -7.05 0.84 -3.80
N LEU A 179 -6.82 1.92 -3.06
CA LEU A 179 -6.19 1.90 -1.73
C LEU A 179 -7.27 2.22 -0.71
N ASP A 180 -7.93 1.17 -0.23
CA ASP A 180 -8.86 1.27 0.89
C ASP A 180 -8.08 1.49 2.19
N GLU A 181 -8.60 2.31 3.09
CA GLU A 181 -7.89 2.77 4.30
C GLU A 181 -6.52 3.43 3.96
N ALA A 182 -6.54 4.31 2.97
CA ALA A 182 -5.32 4.96 2.43
C ALA A 182 -4.50 5.71 3.51
N TRP A 183 -5.11 6.07 4.65
CA TRP A 183 -4.42 6.71 5.77
C TRP A 183 -3.22 5.88 6.26
N ALA A 184 -3.33 4.55 6.22
CA ALA A 184 -2.25 3.66 6.63
C ALA A 184 -0.97 3.88 5.80
N PHE A 185 -1.13 4.19 4.50
CA PHE A 185 -0.02 4.55 3.63
C PHE A 185 0.44 6.00 3.83
N LEU A 186 -0.52 6.92 3.96
CA LEU A 186 -0.24 8.35 3.90
C LEU A 186 0.39 8.90 5.18
N ASN A 187 0.26 8.19 6.30
CA ASN A 187 0.81 8.61 7.58
C ASN A 187 2.30 8.32 7.76
N VAL A 188 2.89 7.45 6.94
CA VAL A 188 4.33 7.18 6.95
C VAL A 188 5.03 7.91 5.80
N ALA A 189 6.25 8.42 6.03
CA ALA A 189 6.99 9.22 5.04
C ALA A 189 7.23 8.45 3.72
N GLN A 190 7.51 7.15 3.82
CA GLN A 190 7.70 6.27 2.68
C GLN A 190 6.41 6.13 1.88
N GLY A 191 5.26 5.97 2.55
CA GLY A 191 3.95 5.83 1.93
C GLY A 191 3.50 7.10 1.21
N GLU A 192 3.76 8.29 1.75
CA GLU A 192 3.51 9.55 1.04
C GLU A 192 4.32 9.63 -0.26
N THR A 193 5.60 9.30 -0.20
CA THR A 193 6.47 9.29 -1.38
C THR A 193 5.97 8.32 -2.44
N LEU A 194 5.57 7.12 -2.03
CA LEU A 194 5.04 6.08 -2.92
C LEU A 194 3.67 6.47 -3.50
N SER A 195 2.77 7.04 -2.70
CA SER A 195 1.47 7.54 -3.16
C SER A 195 1.63 8.62 -4.24
N ASN A 196 2.57 9.55 -4.06
CA ASN A 196 2.90 10.53 -5.07
C ASN A 196 3.45 9.89 -6.37
N LYS A 197 4.26 8.83 -6.26
CA LYS A 197 4.73 8.08 -7.43
C LYS A 197 3.58 7.37 -8.13
N LEU A 198 2.67 6.70 -7.40
CA LEU A 198 1.49 6.02 -7.96
C LEU A 198 0.60 6.99 -8.76
N VAL A 199 0.29 8.16 -8.21
CA VAL A 199 -0.54 9.15 -8.89
C VAL A 199 0.12 9.68 -10.17
N ARG A 200 1.41 9.97 -10.12
CA ARG A 200 2.17 10.44 -11.31
C ARG A 200 2.26 9.35 -12.36
N ALA A 201 2.58 8.11 -11.97
CA ALA A 201 2.64 6.97 -12.87
C ALA A 201 1.27 6.69 -13.50
N GLY A 202 0.18 6.74 -12.72
CA GLY A 202 -1.17 6.51 -13.20
C GLY A 202 -1.53 7.38 -14.40
N ARG A 203 -1.23 8.69 -14.32
CA ARG A 203 -1.46 9.62 -15.44
C ARG A 203 -0.70 9.26 -16.71
N ALA A 204 0.54 8.79 -16.57
CA ALA A 204 1.40 8.45 -17.71
C ALA A 204 1.06 7.08 -18.32
N MET A 205 0.54 6.15 -17.52
CA MET A 205 0.43 4.73 -17.83
C MET A 205 -1.00 4.22 -18.00
N ASN A 206 -1.97 5.10 -18.26
CA ASN A 206 -3.38 4.76 -18.43
C ASN A 206 -3.93 3.99 -17.20
N ALA A 207 -3.73 4.55 -16.01
CA ALA A 207 -4.22 3.95 -14.77
C ALA A 207 -4.90 4.98 -13.88
N GLY A 208 -5.99 4.58 -13.21
CA GLY A 208 -6.64 5.31 -12.14
C GLY A 208 -6.11 4.85 -10.79
N VAL A 209 -5.84 5.80 -9.89
CA VAL A 209 -5.50 5.51 -8.49
C VAL A 209 -6.55 6.14 -7.61
N TYR A 210 -7.18 5.34 -6.77
CA TYR A 210 -8.21 5.75 -5.83
C TYR A 210 -7.65 5.68 -4.41
N PHE A 211 -7.87 6.74 -3.64
CA PHE A 211 -7.60 6.78 -2.22
C PHE A 211 -8.92 6.85 -1.48
N VAL A 212 -9.24 5.82 -0.73
CA VAL A 212 -10.42 5.78 0.13
C VAL A 212 -9.94 5.96 1.57
N THR A 213 -10.48 6.96 2.25
CA THR A 213 -10.09 7.27 3.64
C THR A 213 -11.28 7.80 4.42
N GLN A 214 -11.23 7.67 5.72
CA GLN A 214 -12.26 8.17 6.64
C GLN A 214 -12.06 9.64 6.99
N SER A 215 -10.85 10.20 6.77
CA SER A 215 -10.56 11.62 7.03
C SER A 215 -9.97 12.31 5.82
N SER A 216 -10.49 13.48 5.51
CA SER A 216 -9.95 14.36 4.48
C SER A 216 -8.57 14.92 4.85
N GLY A 217 -8.24 14.96 6.14
CA GLY A 217 -6.93 15.36 6.65
C GLY A 217 -5.79 14.52 6.12
N ASP A 218 -6.01 13.22 5.88
CA ASP A 218 -4.99 12.30 5.39
C ASP A 218 -4.50 12.64 3.97
N VAL A 219 -5.41 13.12 3.12
CA VAL A 219 -5.13 13.46 1.71
C VAL A 219 -4.93 14.96 1.48
N SER A 220 -4.96 15.76 2.53
CA SER A 220 -4.91 17.24 2.45
C SER A 220 -3.50 17.80 2.19
N LYS A 221 -2.43 16.98 2.30
CA LYS A 221 -1.07 17.42 2.01
C LYS A 221 -0.97 17.98 0.59
N GLU A 222 -0.36 19.15 0.41
CA GLU A 222 -0.31 19.88 -0.87
C GLU A 222 0.26 19.03 -2.00
N SER A 223 1.27 18.19 -1.71
CA SER A 223 1.90 17.32 -2.70
C SER A 223 0.93 16.33 -3.33
N LEU A 224 -0.03 15.83 -2.57
CA LEU A 224 -1.05 14.88 -3.01
C LEU A 224 -2.30 15.61 -3.51
N LYS A 225 -2.80 16.60 -2.75
CA LYS A 225 -4.00 17.40 -3.06
C LYS A 225 -3.98 17.96 -4.47
N ASN A 226 -2.83 18.50 -4.91
CA ASN A 226 -2.66 19.09 -6.24
C ASN A 226 -2.64 18.07 -7.38
N ASN A 227 -2.48 16.78 -7.05
CA ASN A 227 -2.44 15.70 -8.01
C ASN A 227 -3.76 14.92 -8.10
N ILE A 228 -4.69 15.11 -7.17
CA ILE A 228 -6.01 14.48 -7.19
C ILE A 228 -6.93 15.30 -8.10
N GLY A 229 -7.39 14.66 -9.19
CA GLY A 229 -8.25 15.31 -10.18
C GLY A 229 -9.73 15.24 -9.84
N LEU A 230 -10.19 14.13 -9.28
CA LEU A 230 -11.58 13.92 -8.87
C LEU A 230 -11.62 13.76 -7.34
N LYS A 231 -12.62 14.39 -6.72
CA LYS A 231 -12.83 14.25 -5.27
C LYS A 231 -14.29 13.91 -5.00
N PHE A 232 -14.49 13.00 -4.05
CA PHE A 232 -15.81 12.60 -3.59
C PHE A 232 -15.81 12.65 -2.07
N ALA A 233 -16.77 13.35 -1.49
CA ALA A 233 -16.96 13.38 -0.04
C ALA A 233 -18.40 12.99 0.28
N PHE A 234 -18.54 12.02 1.16
CA PHE A 234 -19.82 11.55 1.65
C PHE A 234 -20.22 12.28 2.94
N ARG A 235 -21.43 12.02 3.43
CA ARG A 235 -21.97 12.67 4.60
C ARG A 235 -21.06 12.53 5.82
N SER A 236 -20.77 13.64 6.47
CA SER A 236 -20.15 13.68 7.80
C SER A 236 -21.01 14.49 8.76
N THR A 237 -20.95 14.13 10.06
CA THR A 237 -21.61 14.86 11.15
C THR A 237 -20.61 15.57 12.06
N ASP A 238 -19.33 15.22 11.96
CA ASP A 238 -18.28 15.88 12.73
C ASP A 238 -17.94 17.25 12.12
N THR A 239 -17.97 18.28 12.95
CA THR A 239 -17.78 19.67 12.50
C THR A 239 -16.37 19.94 11.99
N ASN A 240 -15.34 19.33 12.60
CA ASN A 240 -13.96 19.53 12.18
C ASN A 240 -13.70 18.82 10.86
N GLU A 241 -14.18 17.59 10.70
CA GLU A 241 -14.09 16.86 9.44
C GLU A 241 -14.83 17.56 8.31
N ILE A 242 -16.01 18.14 8.57
CA ILE A 242 -16.76 18.95 7.60
C ILE A 242 -15.91 20.14 7.14
N LYS A 243 -15.32 20.90 8.06
CA LYS A 243 -14.47 22.06 7.72
C LYS A 243 -13.25 21.64 6.91
N GLN A 244 -12.52 20.63 7.33
CA GLN A 244 -11.35 20.10 6.61
C GLN A 244 -11.73 19.62 5.20
N THR A 245 -12.86 18.93 5.07
CA THR A 245 -13.37 18.46 3.77
C THR A 245 -13.68 19.66 2.85
N LEU A 246 -14.37 20.69 3.33
CA LEU A 246 -14.66 21.89 2.55
C LEU A 246 -13.37 22.59 2.08
N GLU A 247 -12.38 22.72 2.96
CA GLU A 247 -11.05 23.27 2.61
C GLU A 247 -10.33 22.41 1.57
N PHE A 248 -10.42 21.09 1.68
CA PHE A 248 -9.87 20.17 0.70
C PHE A 248 -10.51 20.35 -0.68
N PHE A 249 -11.80 20.68 -0.73
CA PHE A 249 -12.54 21.01 -1.96
C PHE A 249 -12.32 22.47 -2.44
N GLY A 250 -11.64 23.30 -1.64
CA GLY A 250 -11.42 24.71 -1.94
C GLY A 250 -12.66 25.57 -1.73
N LEU A 251 -13.59 25.14 -0.88
CA LEU A 251 -14.78 25.85 -0.48
C LEU A 251 -14.57 26.60 0.84
N ASP A 252 -15.35 27.63 1.08
CA ASP A 252 -15.37 28.35 2.36
C ASP A 252 -15.89 27.41 3.46
N SER A 253 -15.01 27.06 4.38
CA SER A 253 -15.30 26.14 5.50
C SER A 253 -16.12 26.78 6.61
N GLU A 254 -16.18 28.13 6.67
CA GLU A 254 -16.98 28.86 7.65
C GLU A 254 -18.40 29.19 7.15
N ASP A 255 -18.70 29.00 5.86
CA ASP A 255 -20.03 29.15 5.31
C ASP A 255 -20.98 28.04 5.81
N GLU A 256 -21.97 28.43 6.61
CA GLU A 256 -22.98 27.53 7.17
C GLU A 256 -23.74 26.73 6.08
N ASN A 257 -23.97 27.31 4.90
CA ASN A 257 -24.65 26.65 3.80
C ASN A 257 -23.79 25.50 3.24
N ASN A 258 -22.47 25.70 3.12
CA ASN A 258 -21.55 24.67 2.68
C ASN A 258 -21.47 23.53 3.70
N GLN A 259 -21.36 23.86 5.00
CA GLN A 259 -21.37 22.87 6.07
C GLN A 259 -22.68 22.09 6.09
N LYS A 260 -23.83 22.76 5.96
CA LYS A 260 -25.14 22.13 5.93
C LYS A 260 -25.27 21.16 4.75
N ARG A 261 -24.82 21.55 3.56
CA ARG A 261 -24.86 20.68 2.36
C ARG A 261 -24.15 19.35 2.60
N LEU A 262 -22.96 19.36 3.22
CA LEU A 262 -22.21 18.13 3.48
C LEU A 262 -22.85 17.30 4.60
N ARG A 263 -23.46 17.96 5.60
CA ARG A 263 -24.15 17.29 6.72
C ARG A 263 -25.46 16.62 6.30
N ASP A 264 -26.18 17.23 5.37
CA ASP A 264 -27.53 16.82 4.96
C ASP A 264 -27.52 15.89 3.73
N LEU A 265 -26.36 15.42 3.28
CA LEU A 265 -26.28 14.44 2.20
C LEU A 265 -27.04 13.17 2.56
N GLU A 266 -27.85 12.68 1.63
CA GLU A 266 -28.61 11.45 1.75
C GLU A 266 -27.80 10.23 1.29
N ASN A 267 -28.31 9.03 1.54
CA ASN A 267 -27.69 7.81 1.05
C ASN A 267 -27.55 7.82 -0.48
N GLY A 268 -26.35 7.50 -0.96
CA GLY A 268 -26.01 7.56 -2.38
C GLY A 268 -25.67 8.95 -2.88
N GLN A 269 -25.75 10.00 -2.05
CA GLN A 269 -25.31 11.35 -2.40
C GLN A 269 -23.87 11.60 -1.94
N CYS A 270 -23.14 12.38 -2.73
CA CYS A 270 -21.83 12.89 -2.34
C CYS A 270 -21.61 14.31 -2.89
N LEU A 271 -20.75 15.05 -2.22
CA LEU A 271 -20.13 16.25 -2.77
C LEU A 271 -19.02 15.79 -3.71
N MET A 272 -19.06 16.23 -4.97
CA MET A 272 -18.07 15.85 -5.99
C MET A 272 -17.38 17.09 -6.53
N GLN A 273 -16.05 17.03 -6.70
CA GLN A 273 -15.28 17.97 -7.50
C GLN A 273 -14.81 17.27 -8.78
N ASP A 274 -15.12 17.89 -9.93
CA ASP A 274 -14.69 17.38 -11.23
C ASP A 274 -13.28 17.88 -11.63
N LEU A 275 -12.79 17.39 -12.76
CA LEU A 275 -11.46 17.75 -13.32
C LEU A 275 -11.30 19.24 -13.64
N TYR A 276 -12.40 19.98 -13.72
CA TYR A 276 -12.41 21.43 -13.98
C TYR A 276 -12.52 22.25 -12.70
N GLY A 277 -12.51 21.60 -11.52
CA GLY A 277 -12.65 22.25 -10.22
C GLY A 277 -14.09 22.66 -9.87
N ARG A 278 -15.10 22.21 -10.65
CA ARG A 278 -16.50 22.49 -10.33
C ARG A 278 -16.97 21.56 -9.23
N VAL A 279 -17.61 22.12 -8.21
CA VAL A 279 -18.10 21.37 -7.04
C VAL A 279 -19.62 21.36 -7.02
N GLY A 280 -20.20 20.19 -6.79
CA GLY A 280 -21.64 20.02 -6.68
C GLY A 280 -22.04 18.73 -5.98
N VAL A 281 -23.29 18.66 -5.52
CA VAL A 281 -23.87 17.44 -4.98
C VAL A 281 -24.32 16.57 -6.16
N VAL A 282 -23.90 15.31 -6.14
CA VAL A 282 -24.29 14.33 -7.14
C VAL A 282 -24.95 13.13 -6.47
N GLN A 283 -25.90 12.52 -7.18
CA GLN A 283 -26.51 11.26 -6.79
C GLN A 283 -25.83 10.12 -7.54
N ILE A 284 -25.26 9.17 -6.79
CA ILE A 284 -24.68 7.95 -7.36
C ILE A 284 -25.80 6.91 -7.49
N HIS A 285 -25.99 6.40 -8.68
CA HIS A 285 -26.92 5.32 -8.95
C HIS A 285 -26.16 4.07 -9.39
N PRO A 286 -26.38 2.92 -8.75
CA PRO A 286 -25.86 1.67 -9.26
C PRO A 286 -26.49 1.38 -10.62
N VAL A 287 -25.63 1.10 -11.61
CA VAL A 287 -26.08 0.85 -13.00
C VAL A 287 -26.90 -0.44 -13.10
N PHE A 288 -26.58 -1.41 -12.25
CA PHE A 288 -27.21 -2.74 -12.23
C PHE A 288 -27.87 -2.98 -10.88
N VAL A 289 -29.13 -3.42 -10.93
CA VAL A 289 -29.91 -3.74 -9.72
C VAL A 289 -29.28 -4.88 -8.91
N GLU A 290 -28.62 -5.81 -9.59
CA GLU A 290 -27.90 -6.93 -9.00
C GLU A 290 -26.74 -6.45 -8.08
N LEU A 291 -26.06 -5.37 -8.46
CA LEU A 291 -25.03 -4.76 -7.62
C LEU A 291 -25.66 -4.14 -6.35
N LEU A 292 -26.80 -3.46 -6.50
CA LEU A 292 -27.51 -2.89 -5.34
C LEU A 292 -27.86 -3.98 -4.33
N HIS A 293 -28.44 -5.09 -4.81
CA HIS A 293 -28.80 -6.22 -3.94
C HIS A 293 -27.58 -6.89 -3.31
N ALA A 294 -26.45 -6.99 -4.02
CA ALA A 294 -25.23 -7.55 -3.46
C ALA A 294 -24.70 -6.69 -2.30
N PHE A 295 -24.70 -5.35 -2.47
CA PHE A 295 -24.28 -4.44 -1.39
C PHE A 295 -25.27 -4.42 -0.20
N GLU A 296 -26.58 -4.51 -0.44
CA GLU A 296 -27.59 -4.62 0.62
C GLU A 296 -27.41 -5.89 1.46
N MET A 297 -27.05 -7.02 0.83
CA MET A 297 -26.78 -8.27 1.54
C MET A 297 -25.52 -8.15 2.42
N CYS A 298 -24.46 -7.58 1.91
CA CYS A 298 -23.22 -7.34 2.68
C CYS A 298 -23.47 -6.45 3.91
N ILE A 299 -24.30 -5.42 3.79
CA ILE A 299 -24.65 -4.54 4.92
C ILE A 299 -25.46 -5.29 5.98
N ARG A 300 -26.39 -6.17 5.59
CA ARG A 300 -27.20 -6.97 6.54
C ARG A 300 -26.36 -7.97 7.33
N ASP A 301 -25.36 -8.57 6.70
CA ASP A 301 -24.49 -9.56 7.36
C ASP A 301 -23.49 -8.90 8.33
N SER A 302 -23.15 -7.63 8.12
CA SER A 302 -22.28 -6.88 9.02
C SER A 302 -23.01 -6.28 10.24
N ILE A 303 -24.35 -6.14 10.20
CA ILE A 303 -25.17 -5.73 11.35
C ILE A 303 -25.59 -7.00 12.12
N LYS A 304 -24.69 -7.57 12.92
CA LYS A 304 -25.14 -8.51 13.96
C LYS A 304 -26.00 -7.72 14.96
N PRO A 305 -27.24 -8.14 15.24
CA PRO A 305 -28.01 -7.49 16.28
C PRO A 305 -27.24 -7.63 17.60
N LEU A 306 -26.90 -6.49 18.21
CA LEU A 306 -26.49 -6.46 19.60
C LEU A 306 -27.66 -7.09 20.38
N GLY A 307 -27.44 -8.33 20.83
CA GLY A 307 -28.40 -9.01 21.69
C GLY A 307 -28.63 -8.17 22.94
N ILE A 308 -29.89 -7.73 23.10
CA ILE A 308 -30.46 -7.23 24.36
C ILE A 308 -30.82 -8.43 25.18
#